data_b9c028891e179e71caae4577db97e174
#
_entry.id   b9c028891e179e71caae4577db97e174
#
_cell.length_a   1.000
_cell.length_b   1.000
_cell.length_c   1.000
_cell.angle_alpha   90.00
_cell.angle_beta   90.00
_cell.angle_gamma   90.00
#
_symmetry.space_group_name_H-M   'P 1'
#
loop_
_entity.id
_entity.type
_entity.pdbx_description
1 polymer ?
#
loop_
_entity_poly.entity_id
_entity_poly.type
_entity_poly.pdbx_seq_one_letter_code
_entity_poly.pdbx_strand_id
1 'polypeptide(L)'
;MNLALIFLITIFSFSLFFYGRSKSKSLSIENNYKLKALPKFYGYYLVLWCSLPSLVFLLVWTLFEPTIIKSIILKIAADQGAIMQDQNAANLIYEKIKAVYLGTYFGDIDSLLKESALSYAKFKNIFTNSKIVLIFLIVISSIIYALKKIKSNNKARDDVEIILKGLLFVSSLIAILTTLGIIFSLLFESIKFFSVINIFDYLFGTNWSPQRAFVRDASSITAAEYEDLKDAFGFVPLIAGTAFIALIAMLVAVPVGLFSGIYMAEYATKKIRRVSKPIIEILAGIPTVVYGFFAALTVGPFFRELGENFGLTVSSESALAAGLIMGIMIIPYISSLSDDVINSVPQSLRDGSYAIRATKSETIKKVVIPAALPGIIGSVLLAVSRAIGETMIVVMAAGLAANLTINPLDSTTTITTQIVMILIGDQEFDSPKTQSAFALGLTLFIATLILNYIALRVVKKYREKYD
;
A
#
# COMPACT_ATOMS: atom_id res chain seq x y z
N MET A 1 17.78 4.02 -19.74
CA MET A 1 18.75 2.93 -20.08
C MET A 1 18.50 1.67 -19.25
N ASN A 2 18.36 1.72 -17.93
CA ASN A 2 18.09 0.51 -17.11
C ASN A 2 16.82 -0.22 -17.54
N LEU A 3 15.73 0.50 -17.87
CA LEU A 3 14.49 -0.09 -18.41
C LEU A 3 14.71 -0.85 -19.72
N ALA A 4 15.55 -0.31 -20.61
CA ALA A 4 15.88 -0.99 -21.88
C ALA A 4 16.67 -2.29 -21.64
N LEU A 5 17.57 -2.31 -20.67
CA LEU A 5 18.32 -3.52 -20.28
C LEU A 5 17.39 -4.58 -19.67
N ILE A 6 16.46 -4.17 -18.78
CA ILE A 6 15.46 -5.08 -18.21
C ILE A 6 14.59 -5.69 -19.32
N PHE A 7 14.11 -4.86 -20.25
CA PHE A 7 13.30 -5.30 -21.38
C PHE A 7 14.08 -6.29 -22.29
N LEU A 8 15.34 -6.01 -22.52
CA LEU A 8 16.22 -6.88 -23.34
C LEU A 8 16.49 -8.22 -22.64
N ILE A 9 16.73 -8.21 -21.33
CA ILE A 9 16.91 -9.44 -20.53
C ILE A 9 15.61 -10.26 -20.55
N THR A 10 14.44 -9.63 -20.42
CA THR A 10 13.15 -10.33 -20.40
C THR A 10 12.81 -10.96 -21.76
N ILE A 11 13.00 -10.25 -22.87
CA ILE A 11 12.79 -10.80 -24.22
C ILE A 11 13.74 -11.98 -24.48
N PHE A 12 15.00 -11.81 -24.09
CA PHE A 12 16.00 -12.86 -24.29
C PHE A 12 15.68 -14.10 -23.43
N SER A 13 15.30 -13.90 -22.19
CA SER A 13 14.86 -14.97 -21.30
C SER A 13 13.64 -15.72 -21.85
N PHE A 14 12.67 -15.01 -22.46
CA PHE A 14 11.53 -15.62 -23.11
C PHE A 14 11.95 -16.51 -24.29
N SER A 15 12.90 -16.07 -25.10
CA SER A 15 13.47 -16.87 -26.20
C SER A 15 14.16 -18.13 -25.67
N LEU A 16 14.87 -18.03 -24.55
CA LEU A 16 15.52 -19.15 -23.88
C LEU A 16 14.55 -20.19 -23.33
N PHE A 17 13.32 -19.78 -22.95
CA PHE A 17 12.28 -20.71 -22.54
C PHE A 17 11.97 -21.73 -23.66
N PHE A 18 11.74 -21.25 -24.87
CA PHE A 18 11.46 -22.13 -26.01
C PHE A 18 12.65 -22.99 -26.38
N TYR A 19 13.86 -22.40 -26.34
CA TYR A 19 15.10 -23.14 -26.60
C TYR A 19 15.30 -24.29 -25.58
N GLY A 20 15.14 -24.02 -24.30
CA GLY A 20 15.26 -25.03 -23.23
C GLY A 20 14.24 -26.16 -23.35
N ARG A 21 13.00 -25.77 -23.68
CA ARG A 21 11.92 -26.75 -23.95
C ARG A 21 12.21 -27.62 -25.16
N SER A 22 12.72 -27.04 -26.25
CA SER A 22 13.06 -27.78 -27.48
C SER A 22 14.25 -28.70 -27.24
N LYS A 23 15.33 -28.19 -26.64
CA LYS A 23 16.55 -28.97 -26.35
C LYS A 23 16.28 -30.15 -25.42
N SER A 24 15.42 -30.00 -24.39
CA SER A 24 15.04 -31.09 -23.51
C SER A 24 14.29 -32.20 -24.25
N LYS A 25 13.44 -31.86 -25.22
CA LYS A 25 12.75 -32.83 -26.08
C LYS A 25 13.70 -33.59 -26.99
N SER A 26 14.66 -32.86 -27.65
CA SER A 26 15.65 -33.53 -28.52
C SER A 26 16.55 -34.49 -27.73
N LEU A 27 17.00 -34.09 -26.52
CA LEU A 27 17.77 -34.99 -25.65
C LEU A 27 17.01 -36.23 -25.20
N SER A 28 15.68 -36.15 -25.05
CA SER A 28 14.83 -37.30 -24.73
C SER A 28 14.72 -38.28 -25.89
N ILE A 29 14.65 -37.76 -27.10
CA ILE A 29 14.56 -38.60 -28.34
C ILE A 29 15.91 -39.23 -28.67
N GLU A 30 16.97 -38.45 -28.64
CA GLU A 30 18.32 -38.85 -29.04
C GLU A 30 18.93 -39.93 -28.14
N ASN A 31 18.63 -39.88 -26.83
CA ASN A 31 19.22 -40.78 -25.85
C ASN A 31 18.27 -41.90 -25.37
N ASN A 32 17.07 -41.97 -25.92
CA ASN A 32 16.01 -42.94 -25.52
C ASN A 32 15.69 -42.97 -24.02
N TYR A 33 15.90 -41.88 -23.30
CA TYR A 33 15.66 -41.74 -21.86
C TYR A 33 14.38 -40.95 -21.56
N LYS A 34 13.60 -41.44 -20.58
CA LYS A 34 12.49 -40.66 -20.01
C LYS A 34 13.04 -39.49 -19.19
N LEU A 35 12.63 -38.27 -19.54
CA LEU A 35 12.93 -37.10 -18.75
C LEU A 35 12.33 -37.19 -17.34
N LYS A 36 13.08 -36.82 -16.30
CA LYS A 36 12.59 -36.80 -14.92
C LYS A 36 11.58 -35.64 -14.65
N ALA A 37 11.55 -34.61 -15.51
CA ALA A 37 10.62 -33.49 -15.42
C ALA A 37 9.99 -33.20 -16.79
N LEU A 38 8.83 -32.53 -16.78
CA LEU A 38 8.21 -32.06 -18.04
C LEU A 38 9.10 -31.10 -18.78
N PRO A 39 9.13 -31.08 -20.12
CA PRO A 39 9.99 -30.21 -20.93
C PRO A 39 9.86 -28.72 -20.62
N LYS A 40 8.70 -28.26 -20.12
CA LYS A 40 8.50 -26.88 -19.71
C LYS A 40 9.36 -26.46 -18.51
N PHE A 41 9.68 -27.37 -17.59
CA PHE A 41 10.53 -27.05 -16.44
C PHE A 41 11.98 -26.76 -16.84
N TYR A 42 12.48 -27.40 -17.88
CA TYR A 42 13.81 -27.08 -18.43
C TYR A 42 13.83 -25.68 -19.08
N GLY A 43 12.71 -25.26 -19.67
CA GLY A 43 12.54 -23.89 -20.14
C GLY A 43 12.59 -22.87 -18.98
N TYR A 44 11.78 -23.10 -17.93
CA TYR A 44 11.80 -22.23 -16.73
C TYR A 44 13.17 -22.21 -16.04
N TYR A 45 13.87 -23.34 -16.02
CA TYR A 45 15.22 -23.42 -15.46
C TYR A 45 16.20 -22.49 -16.17
N LEU A 46 16.20 -22.47 -17.51
CA LEU A 46 17.03 -21.56 -18.29
C LEU A 46 16.65 -20.09 -18.09
N VAL A 47 15.35 -19.78 -18.05
CA VAL A 47 14.86 -18.43 -17.77
C VAL A 47 15.37 -17.94 -16.43
N LEU A 48 15.21 -18.72 -15.38
CA LEU A 48 15.59 -18.31 -14.02
C LEU A 48 17.11 -18.11 -13.89
N TRP A 49 17.90 -18.99 -14.46
CA TRP A 49 19.38 -18.84 -14.44
C TRP A 49 19.88 -17.69 -15.30
N CYS A 50 19.19 -17.32 -16.37
CA CYS A 50 19.54 -16.17 -17.18
C CYS A 50 19.09 -14.85 -16.52
N SER A 51 17.83 -14.78 -16.10
CA SER A 51 17.22 -13.52 -15.63
C SER A 51 17.66 -13.16 -14.21
N LEU A 52 17.67 -14.11 -13.26
CA LEU A 52 17.85 -13.80 -11.85
C LEU A 52 19.23 -13.20 -11.54
N PRO A 53 20.37 -13.81 -11.92
CA PRO A 53 21.68 -13.23 -11.65
C PRO A 53 21.88 -11.87 -12.33
N SER A 54 21.36 -11.71 -13.55
CA SER A 54 21.47 -10.48 -14.32
C SER A 54 20.66 -9.33 -13.70
N LEU A 55 19.43 -9.62 -13.22
CA LEU A 55 18.59 -8.63 -12.56
C LEU A 55 19.12 -8.26 -11.17
N VAL A 56 19.61 -9.22 -10.41
CA VAL A 56 20.26 -8.96 -9.11
C VAL A 56 21.49 -8.10 -9.28
N PHE A 57 22.35 -8.42 -10.27
CA PHE A 57 23.52 -7.59 -10.58
C PHE A 57 23.12 -6.18 -10.99
N LEU A 58 22.12 -6.03 -11.86
CA LEU A 58 21.62 -4.72 -12.30
C LEU A 58 21.07 -3.90 -11.12
N LEU A 59 20.36 -4.53 -10.19
CA LEU A 59 19.85 -3.89 -8.98
C LEU A 59 21.00 -3.40 -8.10
N VAL A 60 21.95 -4.28 -7.78
CA VAL A 60 23.13 -3.94 -6.96
C VAL A 60 23.93 -2.80 -7.63
N TRP A 61 24.19 -2.91 -8.94
CA TRP A 61 24.90 -1.87 -9.68
C TRP A 61 24.19 -0.52 -9.61
N THR A 62 22.87 -0.49 -9.81
CA THR A 62 22.07 0.77 -9.75
C THR A 62 22.07 1.42 -8.39
N LEU A 63 22.15 0.64 -7.32
CA LEU A 63 22.23 1.16 -5.95
C LEU A 63 23.59 1.78 -5.63
N PHE A 64 24.67 1.14 -6.08
CA PHE A 64 26.03 1.56 -5.73
C PHE A 64 26.65 2.54 -6.73
N GLU A 65 26.25 2.52 -8.02
CA GLU A 65 26.78 3.40 -9.07
C GLU A 65 26.79 4.89 -8.68
N PRO A 66 25.67 5.49 -8.16
CA PRO A 66 25.65 6.91 -7.80
C PRO A 66 26.64 7.25 -6.68
N THR A 67 26.71 6.39 -5.67
CA THR A 67 27.60 6.59 -4.50
C THR A 67 29.06 6.52 -4.90
N ILE A 68 29.42 5.56 -5.74
CA ILE A 68 30.81 5.39 -6.21
C ILE A 68 31.21 6.57 -7.12
N ILE A 69 30.37 6.94 -8.08
CA ILE A 69 30.64 8.10 -8.95
C ILE A 69 30.79 9.37 -8.11
N LYS A 70 29.89 9.59 -7.13
CA LYS A 70 29.96 10.75 -6.25
C LYS A 70 31.29 10.81 -5.49
N SER A 71 31.74 9.70 -4.89
CA SER A 71 32.99 9.66 -4.14
C SER A 71 34.20 9.95 -5.03
N ILE A 72 34.23 9.43 -6.26
CA ILE A 72 35.32 9.66 -7.23
C ILE A 72 35.33 11.13 -7.66
N ILE A 73 34.18 11.71 -8.01
CA ILE A 73 34.10 13.08 -8.50
C ILE A 73 34.43 14.10 -7.41
N LEU A 74 33.96 13.86 -6.17
CA LEU A 74 34.31 14.72 -5.04
C LEU A 74 35.83 14.69 -4.75
N LYS A 75 36.46 13.53 -4.88
CA LYS A 75 37.92 13.41 -4.73
C LYS A 75 38.65 14.21 -5.82
N ILE A 76 38.22 14.10 -7.08
CA ILE A 76 38.81 14.88 -8.20
C ILE A 76 38.62 16.39 -8.00
N ALA A 77 37.40 16.81 -7.55
CA ALA A 77 37.13 18.21 -7.28
C ALA A 77 37.97 18.76 -6.11
N ALA A 78 38.23 17.95 -5.08
CA ALA A 78 39.09 18.31 -3.97
C ALA A 78 40.57 18.48 -4.43
N ASP A 79 41.04 17.56 -5.26
CA ASP A 79 42.42 17.61 -5.86
C ASP A 79 42.59 18.87 -6.76
N GLN A 80 41.51 19.38 -7.33
CA GLN A 80 41.47 20.61 -8.14
C GLN A 80 41.25 21.90 -7.30
N GLY A 81 41.21 21.79 -5.98
CA GLY A 81 41.12 22.93 -5.07
C GLY A 81 39.71 23.33 -4.60
N ALA A 82 38.71 22.46 -4.79
CA ALA A 82 37.41 22.70 -4.24
C ALA A 82 37.42 22.64 -2.70
N ILE A 83 36.99 23.72 -2.04
CA ILE A 83 36.94 23.81 -0.58
C ILE A 83 35.66 23.09 -0.11
N MET A 84 35.83 21.95 0.58
CA MET A 84 34.74 21.15 1.16
C MET A 84 34.87 21.23 2.68
N GLN A 85 34.25 22.24 3.30
CA GLN A 85 34.31 22.42 4.75
C GLN A 85 33.43 21.41 5.50
N ASP A 86 32.29 21.02 4.90
CA ASP A 86 31.30 20.11 5.47
C ASP A 86 30.69 19.18 4.41
N GLN A 87 30.03 18.12 4.89
CA GLN A 87 29.35 17.16 4.04
C GLN A 87 28.23 17.80 3.19
N ASN A 88 27.61 18.87 3.69
CA ASN A 88 26.62 19.64 2.95
C ASN A 88 27.25 20.44 1.81
N ALA A 89 28.41 21.04 2.03
CA ALA A 89 29.20 21.72 0.98
C ALA A 89 29.61 20.77 -0.12
N ALA A 90 30.07 19.56 0.23
CA ALA A 90 30.42 18.52 -0.72
C ALA A 90 29.21 18.06 -1.56
N ASN A 91 28.03 17.89 -0.93
CA ASN A 91 26.80 17.56 -1.64
C ASN A 91 26.41 18.65 -2.64
N LEU A 92 26.51 19.91 -2.25
CA LEU A 92 26.16 21.05 -3.07
C LEU A 92 27.11 21.18 -4.28
N ILE A 93 28.39 20.96 -4.10
CA ILE A 93 29.39 20.92 -5.20
C ILE A 93 29.06 19.78 -6.17
N TYR A 94 28.76 18.60 -5.67
CA TYR A 94 28.39 17.45 -6.51
C TYR A 94 27.13 17.72 -7.34
N GLU A 95 26.06 18.28 -6.73
CA GLU A 95 24.83 18.62 -7.47
C GLU A 95 25.08 19.74 -8.50
N LYS A 96 25.94 20.73 -8.21
CA LYS A 96 26.38 21.72 -9.21
C LYS A 96 27.09 21.07 -10.40
N ILE A 97 28.07 20.19 -10.15
CA ILE A 97 28.79 19.45 -11.20
C ILE A 97 27.81 18.65 -12.06
N LYS A 98 26.86 17.98 -11.44
CA LYS A 98 25.84 17.19 -12.12
C LYS A 98 24.88 18.07 -12.92
N ALA A 99 24.49 19.24 -12.41
CA ALA A 99 23.65 20.19 -13.11
C ALA A 99 24.36 20.78 -14.35
N VAL A 100 25.67 21.06 -14.25
CA VAL A 100 26.49 21.48 -15.40
C VAL A 100 26.54 20.38 -16.47
N TYR A 101 26.72 19.12 -16.06
CA TYR A 101 26.69 17.98 -16.98
C TYR A 101 25.33 17.83 -17.69
N LEU A 102 24.24 18.06 -16.97
CA LEU A 102 22.86 17.97 -17.51
C LEU A 102 22.43 19.21 -18.32
N GLY A 103 23.24 20.28 -18.31
CA GLY A 103 22.90 21.55 -18.96
C GLY A 103 21.77 22.34 -18.25
N THR A 104 21.50 22.04 -16.99
CA THR A 104 20.46 22.69 -16.16
C THR A 104 21.01 23.74 -15.19
N TYR A 105 22.28 24.02 -15.24
CA TYR A 105 22.93 25.01 -14.38
C TYR A 105 22.87 26.40 -15.01
N PHE A 106 22.33 27.40 -14.30
CA PHE A 106 22.12 28.78 -14.76
C PHE A 106 23.11 29.79 -14.17
N GLY A 107 24.13 29.33 -13.42
CA GLY A 107 25.15 30.20 -12.83
C GLY A 107 26.43 30.30 -13.67
N ASP A 108 27.40 31.14 -13.23
CA ASP A 108 28.71 31.20 -13.83
C ASP A 108 29.45 29.85 -13.70
N ILE A 109 29.94 29.34 -14.83
CA ILE A 109 30.65 28.07 -14.89
C ILE A 109 32.14 28.36 -14.76
N ASP A 110 32.69 28.15 -13.57
CA ASP A 110 34.09 28.21 -13.30
C ASP A 110 34.84 27.05 -14.00
N SER A 111 36.15 27.25 -14.27
CA SER A 111 37.02 26.24 -14.91
C SER A 111 36.98 24.91 -14.14
N LEU A 112 36.96 24.95 -12.82
CA LEU A 112 36.87 23.80 -11.92
C LEU A 112 35.58 23.00 -12.13
N LEU A 113 34.44 23.69 -12.20
CA LEU A 113 33.13 23.04 -12.44
C LEU A 113 33.06 22.40 -13.83
N LYS A 114 33.63 23.07 -14.84
CA LYS A 114 33.67 22.54 -16.22
C LYS A 114 34.50 21.29 -16.33
N GLU A 115 35.68 21.28 -15.74
CA GLU A 115 36.64 20.14 -15.78
C GLU A 115 36.11 18.96 -14.96
N SER A 116 35.52 19.24 -13.78
CA SER A 116 34.87 18.22 -12.97
C SER A 116 33.60 17.63 -13.65
N ALA A 117 32.85 18.43 -14.43
CA ALA A 117 31.71 17.95 -15.21
C ALA A 117 32.14 17.06 -16.39
N LEU A 118 33.25 17.38 -17.04
CA LEU A 118 33.85 16.52 -18.07
C LEU A 118 34.32 15.18 -17.47
N SER A 119 34.92 15.21 -16.29
CA SER A 119 35.30 14.02 -15.54
C SER A 119 34.10 13.18 -15.16
N TYR A 120 32.98 13.83 -14.70
CA TYR A 120 31.72 13.16 -14.43
C TYR A 120 31.18 12.44 -15.67
N ALA A 121 31.14 13.11 -16.82
CA ALA A 121 30.71 12.54 -18.09
C ALA A 121 31.54 11.30 -18.48
N LYS A 122 32.86 11.38 -18.32
CA LYS A 122 33.79 10.27 -18.60
C LYS A 122 33.53 9.07 -17.71
N PHE A 123 33.46 9.27 -16.40
CA PHE A 123 33.19 8.16 -15.46
C PHE A 123 31.77 7.59 -15.64
N LYS A 124 30.76 8.43 -15.86
CA LYS A 124 29.40 8.00 -16.14
C LYS A 124 29.34 7.08 -17.37
N ASN A 125 30.06 7.43 -18.44
CA ASN A 125 30.14 6.59 -19.65
C ASN A 125 30.87 5.28 -19.37
N ILE A 126 32.00 5.32 -18.64
CA ILE A 126 32.74 4.11 -18.26
C ILE A 126 31.85 3.17 -17.45
N PHE A 127 31.19 3.67 -16.40
CA PHE A 127 30.29 2.85 -15.56
C PHE A 127 29.12 2.28 -16.36
N THR A 128 28.56 3.06 -17.26
CA THR A 128 27.47 2.64 -18.14
C THR A 128 27.90 1.51 -19.08
N ASN A 129 29.04 1.67 -19.75
CA ASN A 129 29.56 0.65 -20.66
C ASN A 129 30.01 -0.61 -19.91
N SER A 130 30.67 -0.45 -18.76
CA SER A 130 31.07 -1.57 -17.90
C SER A 130 29.83 -2.36 -17.42
N LYS A 131 28.77 -1.69 -17.02
CA LYS A 131 27.49 -2.31 -16.65
C LYS A 131 26.95 -3.20 -17.77
N ILE A 132 26.89 -2.68 -18.99
CA ILE A 132 26.41 -3.43 -20.16
C ILE A 132 27.27 -4.66 -20.41
N VAL A 133 28.59 -4.49 -20.45
CA VAL A 133 29.54 -5.59 -20.70
C VAL A 133 29.42 -6.68 -19.62
N LEU A 134 29.38 -6.27 -18.34
CA LEU A 134 29.25 -7.23 -17.23
C LEU A 134 27.90 -7.98 -17.24
N ILE A 135 26.80 -7.31 -17.56
CA ILE A 135 25.50 -7.98 -17.73
C ILE A 135 25.58 -9.03 -18.84
N PHE A 136 26.17 -8.69 -19.99
CA PHE A 136 26.35 -9.65 -21.08
C PHE A 136 27.18 -10.85 -20.65
N LEU A 137 28.28 -10.63 -19.93
CA LEU A 137 29.13 -11.71 -19.41
C LEU A 137 28.37 -12.60 -18.43
N ILE A 138 27.56 -12.01 -17.52
CA ILE A 138 26.74 -12.75 -16.57
C ILE A 138 25.68 -13.58 -17.30
N VAL A 139 24.99 -13.01 -18.28
CA VAL A 139 23.99 -13.71 -19.09
C VAL A 139 24.63 -14.91 -19.80
N ILE A 140 25.75 -14.70 -20.50
CA ILE A 140 26.42 -15.76 -21.25
C ILE A 140 26.92 -16.88 -20.31
N SER A 141 27.59 -16.50 -19.21
CA SER A 141 28.09 -17.47 -18.24
C SER A 141 26.97 -18.28 -17.59
N SER A 142 25.86 -17.63 -17.24
CA SER A 142 24.68 -18.26 -16.66
C SER A 142 24.04 -19.25 -17.64
N ILE A 143 23.95 -18.89 -18.92
CA ILE A 143 23.41 -19.79 -19.97
C ILE A 143 24.33 -21.01 -20.16
N ILE A 144 25.64 -20.78 -20.26
CA ILE A 144 26.60 -21.90 -20.42
C ILE A 144 26.50 -22.85 -19.23
N TYR A 145 26.44 -22.33 -18.01
CA TYR A 145 26.26 -23.11 -16.79
C TYR A 145 24.97 -23.91 -16.82
N ALA A 146 23.84 -23.25 -17.10
CA ALA A 146 22.53 -23.87 -17.12
C ALA A 146 22.43 -24.95 -18.22
N LEU A 147 22.97 -24.70 -19.42
CA LEU A 147 22.99 -25.67 -20.51
C LEU A 147 23.85 -26.89 -20.21
N LYS A 148 25.01 -26.73 -19.55
CA LYS A 148 25.87 -27.83 -19.12
C LYS A 148 25.15 -28.73 -18.08
N LYS A 149 24.29 -28.14 -17.26
CA LYS A 149 23.54 -28.86 -16.23
C LYS A 149 22.29 -29.55 -16.78
N ILE A 150 21.77 -29.15 -17.95
CA ILE A 150 20.65 -29.81 -18.61
C ILE A 150 21.12 -31.15 -19.19
N LYS A 151 20.99 -32.21 -18.38
CA LYS A 151 21.18 -33.62 -18.77
C LYS A 151 19.89 -34.37 -18.53
N SER A 152 19.76 -35.55 -19.11
CA SER A 152 18.56 -36.38 -18.97
C SER A 152 18.19 -36.73 -17.51
N ASN A 153 19.17 -36.71 -16.61
CA ASN A 153 19.01 -37.06 -15.20
C ASN A 153 18.78 -35.82 -14.30
N ASN A 154 18.65 -34.60 -14.86
CA ASN A 154 18.49 -33.38 -14.07
C ASN A 154 17.05 -33.25 -13.53
N LYS A 155 16.94 -32.97 -12.23
CA LYS A 155 15.70 -32.68 -11.54
C LYS A 155 15.28 -31.21 -11.74
N ALA A 156 15.17 -30.78 -13.01
CA ALA A 156 14.88 -29.39 -13.36
C ALA A 156 13.63 -28.82 -12.66
N ARG A 157 12.66 -29.66 -12.29
CA ARG A 157 11.51 -29.26 -11.50
C ARG A 157 11.91 -28.86 -10.09
N ASP A 158 12.69 -29.70 -9.42
CA ASP A 158 13.09 -29.46 -8.01
C ASP A 158 13.97 -28.21 -7.93
N ASP A 159 14.91 -28.03 -8.88
CA ASP A 159 15.76 -26.83 -8.95
C ASP A 159 14.92 -25.55 -9.16
N VAL A 160 13.91 -25.57 -10.04
CA VAL A 160 12.99 -24.46 -10.26
C VAL A 160 12.16 -24.17 -9.01
N GLU A 161 11.63 -25.21 -8.36
CA GLU A 161 10.85 -25.05 -7.13
C GLU A 161 11.68 -24.45 -5.99
N ILE A 162 12.94 -24.86 -5.84
CA ILE A 162 13.85 -24.30 -4.82
C ILE A 162 14.09 -22.81 -5.06
N ILE A 163 14.38 -22.41 -6.32
CA ILE A 163 14.60 -21.02 -6.67
C ILE A 163 13.34 -20.19 -6.43
N LEU A 164 12.16 -20.69 -6.85
CA LEU A 164 10.88 -20.01 -6.62
C LEU A 164 10.56 -19.87 -5.13
N LYS A 165 10.77 -20.93 -4.33
CA LYS A 165 10.61 -20.85 -2.87
C LYS A 165 11.56 -19.83 -2.26
N GLY A 166 12.82 -19.76 -2.71
CA GLY A 166 13.78 -18.75 -2.30
C GLY A 166 13.31 -17.32 -2.62
N LEU A 167 12.80 -17.09 -3.84
CA LEU A 167 12.25 -15.80 -4.24
C LEU A 167 11.03 -15.40 -3.40
N LEU A 168 10.11 -16.33 -3.17
CA LEU A 168 8.94 -16.09 -2.32
C LEU A 168 9.35 -15.78 -0.87
N PHE A 169 10.34 -16.51 -0.35
CA PHE A 169 10.88 -16.24 0.98
C PHE A 169 11.50 -14.85 1.08
N VAL A 170 12.36 -14.45 0.12
CA VAL A 170 12.96 -13.12 0.08
C VAL A 170 11.88 -12.03 -0.04
N SER A 171 10.88 -12.23 -0.90
CA SER A 171 9.77 -11.28 -1.04
C SER A 171 8.98 -11.13 0.27
N SER A 172 8.70 -12.24 0.95
CA SER A 172 8.04 -12.23 2.26
C SER A 172 8.90 -11.52 3.32
N LEU A 173 10.22 -11.77 3.32
CA LEU A 173 11.15 -11.11 4.24
C LEU A 173 11.19 -9.60 4.01
N ILE A 174 11.25 -9.15 2.74
CA ILE A 174 11.21 -7.72 2.40
C ILE A 174 9.90 -7.09 2.90
N ALA A 175 8.75 -7.74 2.67
CA ALA A 175 7.46 -7.25 3.14
C ALA A 175 7.42 -7.09 4.68
N ILE A 176 7.94 -8.09 5.42
CA ILE A 176 8.02 -8.04 6.88
C ILE A 176 8.94 -6.89 7.33
N LEU A 177 10.15 -6.80 6.75
CA LEU A 177 11.11 -5.76 7.10
C LEU A 177 10.58 -4.36 6.79
N THR A 178 9.89 -4.19 5.66
CA THR A 178 9.25 -2.91 5.30
C THR A 178 8.18 -2.54 6.33
N THR A 179 7.32 -3.49 6.70
CA THR A 179 6.28 -3.26 7.71
C THR A 179 6.89 -2.88 9.06
N LEU A 180 7.93 -3.60 9.50
CA LEU A 180 8.66 -3.26 10.73
C LEU A 180 9.31 -1.88 10.63
N GLY A 181 9.92 -1.54 9.49
CA GLY A 181 10.50 -0.22 9.25
C GLY A 181 9.48 0.91 9.38
N ILE A 182 8.27 0.73 8.83
CA ILE A 182 7.18 1.70 8.98
C ILE A 182 6.78 1.84 10.44
N ILE A 183 6.60 0.73 11.18
CA ILE A 183 6.23 0.76 12.59
C ILE A 183 7.30 1.48 13.43
N PHE A 184 8.59 1.15 13.21
CA PHE A 184 9.68 1.81 13.93
C PHE A 184 9.78 3.30 13.60
N SER A 185 9.58 3.69 12.33
CA SER A 185 9.55 5.10 11.93
C SER A 185 8.42 5.86 12.61
N LEU A 186 7.20 5.30 12.60
CA LEU A 186 6.05 5.89 13.30
C LEU A 186 6.32 6.03 14.80
N LEU A 187 6.86 4.99 15.42
CA LEU A 187 7.17 4.98 16.84
C LEU A 187 8.22 6.04 17.21
N PHE A 188 9.32 6.10 16.46
CA PHE A 188 10.42 7.02 16.71
C PHE A 188 9.99 8.48 16.61
N GLU A 189 9.29 8.85 15.54
CA GLU A 189 8.80 10.23 15.37
C GLU A 189 7.69 10.57 16.37
N SER A 190 6.84 9.60 16.73
CA SER A 190 5.82 9.82 17.76
C SER A 190 6.42 10.02 19.15
N ILE A 191 7.53 9.33 19.49
CA ILE A 191 8.24 9.55 20.76
C ILE A 191 8.77 10.99 20.84
N LYS A 192 9.31 11.52 19.74
CA LYS A 192 9.74 12.93 19.68
C LYS A 192 8.56 13.88 19.95
N PHE A 193 7.41 13.64 19.31
CA PHE A 193 6.20 14.41 19.55
C PHE A 193 5.78 14.37 21.04
N PHE A 194 5.70 13.18 21.63
CA PHE A 194 5.31 13.00 23.03
C PHE A 194 6.35 13.44 24.03
N SER A 195 7.58 13.75 23.63
CA SER A 195 8.56 14.43 24.48
C SER A 195 8.26 15.93 24.66
N VAL A 196 7.49 16.50 23.73
CA VAL A 196 7.07 17.91 23.76
C VAL A 196 5.64 18.05 24.28
N ILE A 197 4.72 17.21 23.82
CA ILE A 197 3.30 17.23 24.18
C ILE A 197 2.97 16.03 25.07
N ASN A 198 2.30 16.30 26.20
CA ASN A 198 1.91 15.23 27.11
C ASN A 198 0.85 14.30 26.43
N ILE A 199 1.03 13.00 26.59
CA ILE A 199 0.13 12.01 25.96
C ILE A 199 -1.32 12.13 26.45
N PHE A 200 -1.55 12.54 27.71
CA PHE A 200 -2.90 12.74 28.25
C PHE A 200 -3.56 13.98 27.66
N ASP A 201 -2.83 15.08 27.49
CA ASP A 201 -3.32 16.30 26.87
C ASP A 201 -3.68 16.03 25.41
N TYR A 202 -2.87 15.25 24.70
CA TYR A 202 -3.16 14.80 23.35
C TYR A 202 -4.42 13.91 23.28
N LEU A 203 -4.51 12.87 24.09
CA LEU A 203 -5.60 11.88 24.01
C LEU A 203 -6.97 12.47 24.42
N PHE A 204 -7.01 13.39 25.37
CA PHE A 204 -8.25 13.96 25.95
C PHE A 204 -8.52 15.40 25.51
N GLY A 205 -7.61 16.01 24.78
CA GLY A 205 -7.81 17.37 24.24
C GLY A 205 -8.98 17.41 23.26
N THR A 206 -9.77 18.50 23.34
CA THR A 206 -10.98 18.70 22.56
C THR A 206 -10.82 19.69 21.40
N ASN A 207 -9.63 20.24 21.22
CA ASN A 207 -9.33 21.19 20.15
C ASN A 207 -8.20 20.68 19.29
N TRP A 208 -8.38 20.70 17.96
CA TRP A 208 -7.36 20.31 16.99
C TRP A 208 -7.08 21.47 16.04
N SER A 209 -5.94 22.11 16.19
CA SER A 209 -5.53 23.26 15.38
C SER A 209 -4.00 23.32 15.18
N PRO A 210 -3.40 22.34 14.50
CA PRO A 210 -1.94 22.25 14.35
C PRO A 210 -1.31 23.45 13.62
N GLN A 211 -2.12 24.26 12.93
CA GLN A 211 -1.67 25.50 12.27
C GLN A 211 -1.23 26.57 13.27
N ARG A 212 -1.69 26.50 14.54
CA ARG A 212 -1.27 27.46 15.60
C ARG A 212 0.12 27.12 16.14
N ALA A 213 0.60 25.90 15.93
CA ALA A 213 1.89 25.41 16.44
C ALA A 213 3.05 25.83 15.50
N PHE A 214 3.29 27.12 15.31
CA PHE A 214 4.43 27.65 14.55
C PHE A 214 5.71 27.74 15.41
N VAL A 215 6.19 26.61 15.93
CA VAL A 215 7.48 26.58 16.64
C VAL A 215 8.49 25.89 15.74
N ARG A 216 9.54 26.63 15.37
CA ARG A 216 10.61 26.15 14.49
C ARG A 216 11.50 25.06 15.11
N ASP A 217 11.67 25.08 16.43
CA ASP A 217 12.56 24.19 17.16
C ASP A 217 11.92 23.72 18.46
N ALA A 218 11.74 22.41 18.61
CA ALA A 218 11.22 21.79 19.82
C ALA A 218 12.13 22.04 21.07
N SER A 219 13.39 22.39 20.86
CA SER A 219 14.37 22.64 21.93
C SER A 219 14.30 24.05 22.54
N SER A 220 13.53 24.99 21.96
CA SER A 220 13.47 26.40 22.38
C SER A 220 12.09 26.87 22.87
N ILE A 221 11.18 25.92 23.21
CA ILE A 221 9.80 26.23 23.60
C ILE A 221 9.76 26.89 24.98
N THR A 222 9.16 28.08 25.04
CA THR A 222 8.88 28.78 26.31
C THR A 222 7.64 28.22 27.00
N ALA A 223 7.49 28.42 28.32
CA ALA A 223 6.34 27.95 29.08
C ALA A 223 4.98 28.47 28.55
N ALA A 224 4.93 29.71 28.00
CA ALA A 224 3.72 30.24 27.38
C ALA A 224 3.39 29.58 26.03
N GLU A 225 4.40 29.34 25.21
CA GLU A 225 4.24 28.57 23.95
C GLU A 225 3.83 27.13 24.19
N TYR A 226 4.26 26.53 25.31
CA TYR A 226 3.85 25.18 25.69
C TYR A 226 2.34 25.09 26.00
N GLU A 227 1.77 26.07 26.70
CA GLU A 227 0.31 26.12 26.97
C GLU A 227 -0.50 26.27 25.67
N ASP A 228 -0.06 27.11 24.74
CA ASP A 228 -0.69 27.27 23.42
C ASP A 228 -0.57 25.96 22.58
N LEU A 229 0.56 25.27 22.66
CA LEU A 229 0.78 24.00 21.99
C LEU A 229 -0.08 22.88 22.55
N LYS A 230 -0.25 22.82 23.86
CA LYS A 230 -1.05 21.82 24.57
C LYS A 230 -2.50 21.83 24.07
N ASP A 231 -3.07 23.02 23.90
CA ASP A 231 -4.45 23.18 23.42
C ASP A 231 -4.62 22.98 21.89
N ALA A 232 -3.51 22.90 21.16
CA ALA A 232 -3.54 22.76 19.70
C ALA A 232 -3.64 21.32 19.18
N PHE A 233 -3.34 20.32 20.01
CA PHE A 233 -3.20 18.93 19.55
C PHE A 233 -4.16 17.93 20.25
N GLY A 234 -5.44 18.29 20.38
CA GLY A 234 -6.43 17.38 20.97
C GLY A 234 -6.96 16.34 20.00
N PHE A 235 -6.93 15.05 20.39
CA PHE A 235 -7.30 13.91 19.56
C PHE A 235 -8.80 13.61 19.50
N VAL A 236 -9.57 14.08 20.52
CA VAL A 236 -11.02 13.77 20.67
C VAL A 236 -11.86 14.11 19.44
N PRO A 237 -11.73 15.30 18.82
CA PRO A 237 -12.53 15.64 17.63
C PRO A 237 -12.25 14.71 16.44
N LEU A 238 -11.01 14.26 16.30
CA LEU A 238 -10.59 13.43 15.16
C LEU A 238 -11.10 12.00 15.28
N ILE A 239 -11.03 11.41 16.48
CA ILE A 239 -11.57 10.06 16.68
C ILE A 239 -13.10 10.07 16.64
N ALA A 240 -13.74 11.12 17.19
CA ALA A 240 -15.19 11.28 17.12
C ALA A 240 -15.67 11.41 15.66
N GLY A 241 -15.03 12.27 14.85
CA GLY A 241 -15.36 12.43 13.43
C GLY A 241 -15.10 11.14 12.63
N THR A 242 -13.99 10.45 12.89
CA THR A 242 -13.68 9.16 12.26
C THR A 242 -14.74 8.11 12.57
N ALA A 243 -15.10 7.97 13.85
CA ALA A 243 -16.12 7.01 14.28
C ALA A 243 -17.51 7.38 13.73
N PHE A 244 -17.85 8.65 13.68
CA PHE A 244 -19.14 9.13 13.20
C PHE A 244 -19.33 8.89 11.71
N ILE A 245 -18.36 9.26 10.87
CA ILE A 245 -18.41 9.01 9.42
C ILE A 245 -18.40 7.50 9.14
N ALA A 246 -17.57 6.72 9.84
CA ALA A 246 -17.56 5.27 9.71
C ALA A 246 -18.88 4.64 10.10
N LEU A 247 -19.55 5.13 11.16
CA LEU A 247 -20.89 4.67 11.57
C LEU A 247 -21.91 4.91 10.46
N ILE A 248 -21.98 6.11 9.89
CA ILE A 248 -22.89 6.44 8.77
C ILE A 248 -22.64 5.48 7.60
N ALA A 249 -21.39 5.26 7.23
CA ALA A 249 -21.03 4.36 6.14
C ALA A 249 -21.49 2.92 6.43
N MET A 250 -21.29 2.43 7.64
CA MET A 250 -21.65 1.07 8.02
C MET A 250 -23.17 0.87 8.12
N LEU A 251 -23.94 1.90 8.50
CA LEU A 251 -25.40 1.87 8.48
C LEU A 251 -25.97 1.63 7.07
N VAL A 252 -25.25 2.03 6.03
CA VAL A 252 -25.61 1.76 4.63
C VAL A 252 -25.00 0.46 4.14
N ALA A 253 -23.70 0.28 4.36
CA ALA A 253 -22.93 -0.82 3.76
C ALA A 253 -23.31 -2.19 4.33
N VAL A 254 -23.56 -2.30 5.63
CA VAL A 254 -23.87 -3.60 6.27
C VAL A 254 -25.20 -4.16 5.81
N PRO A 255 -26.34 -3.44 5.90
CA PRO A 255 -27.60 -3.99 5.45
C PRO A 255 -27.59 -4.34 3.97
N VAL A 256 -27.20 -3.39 3.11
CA VAL A 256 -27.21 -3.58 1.66
C VAL A 256 -26.24 -4.67 1.22
N GLY A 257 -25.00 -4.64 1.74
CA GLY A 257 -23.97 -5.63 1.41
C GLY A 257 -24.35 -7.05 1.89
N LEU A 258 -24.85 -7.18 3.12
CA LEU A 258 -25.25 -8.48 3.66
C LEU A 258 -26.43 -9.08 2.91
N PHE A 259 -27.49 -8.30 2.69
CA PHE A 259 -28.64 -8.79 1.94
C PHE A 259 -28.29 -9.13 0.49
N SER A 260 -27.42 -8.36 -0.14
CA SER A 260 -26.90 -8.68 -1.47
C SER A 260 -26.10 -10.00 -1.45
N GLY A 261 -25.23 -10.22 -0.46
CA GLY A 261 -24.48 -11.45 -0.28
C GLY A 261 -25.38 -12.68 -0.07
N ILE A 262 -26.39 -12.56 0.82
CA ILE A 262 -27.38 -13.63 1.06
C ILE A 262 -28.17 -13.93 -0.22
N TYR A 263 -28.62 -12.90 -0.95
CA TYR A 263 -29.35 -13.10 -2.19
C TYR A 263 -28.49 -13.85 -3.22
N MET A 264 -27.24 -13.44 -3.40
CA MET A 264 -26.35 -14.09 -4.38
C MET A 264 -25.99 -15.53 -4.00
N ALA A 265 -25.77 -15.80 -2.70
CA ALA A 265 -25.41 -17.11 -2.24
C ALA A 265 -26.59 -18.10 -2.31
N GLU A 266 -27.80 -17.68 -1.93
CA GLU A 266 -28.91 -18.59 -1.67
C GLU A 266 -30.06 -18.50 -2.68
N TYR A 267 -30.34 -17.32 -3.25
CA TYR A 267 -31.54 -17.11 -4.07
C TYR A 267 -31.23 -16.92 -5.55
N ALA A 268 -30.08 -16.34 -5.90
CA ALA A 268 -29.76 -16.04 -7.27
C ALA A 268 -29.53 -17.31 -8.12
N THR A 269 -30.11 -17.32 -9.34
CA THR A 269 -29.77 -18.35 -10.31
C THR A 269 -28.30 -18.23 -10.74
N LYS A 270 -27.70 -19.34 -11.19
CA LYS A 270 -26.29 -19.34 -11.69
C LYS A 270 -26.05 -18.28 -12.76
N LYS A 271 -27.06 -17.95 -13.58
CA LYS A 271 -26.96 -16.91 -14.62
C LYS A 271 -26.92 -15.51 -14.00
N ILE A 272 -27.82 -15.22 -13.07
CA ILE A 272 -27.87 -13.92 -12.38
C ILE A 272 -26.59 -13.71 -11.58
N ARG A 273 -26.15 -14.68 -10.80
CA ARG A 273 -24.93 -14.59 -9.99
C ARG A 273 -23.70 -14.32 -10.86
N ARG A 274 -23.59 -14.98 -12.04
CA ARG A 274 -22.46 -14.79 -12.98
C ARG A 274 -22.37 -13.36 -13.49
N VAL A 275 -23.48 -12.65 -13.60
CA VAL A 275 -23.51 -11.26 -14.09
C VAL A 275 -23.43 -10.26 -12.93
N SER A 276 -24.19 -10.49 -11.85
CA SER A 276 -24.30 -9.53 -10.74
C SER A 276 -23.00 -9.45 -9.90
N LYS A 277 -22.32 -10.58 -9.64
CA LYS A 277 -21.11 -10.57 -8.82
C LYS A 277 -20.00 -9.69 -9.46
N PRO A 278 -19.63 -9.84 -10.74
CA PRO A 278 -18.66 -8.93 -11.38
C PRO A 278 -19.12 -7.46 -11.40
N ILE A 279 -20.41 -7.18 -11.62
CA ILE A 279 -20.92 -5.80 -11.62
C ILE A 279 -20.72 -5.14 -10.25
N ILE A 280 -21.02 -5.85 -9.17
CA ILE A 280 -20.77 -5.35 -7.82
C ILE A 280 -19.27 -5.18 -7.56
N GLU A 281 -18.44 -6.11 -8.03
CA GLU A 281 -16.98 -6.05 -7.87
C GLU A 281 -16.34 -4.89 -8.67
N ILE A 282 -16.94 -4.45 -9.78
CA ILE A 282 -16.50 -3.27 -10.54
C ILE A 282 -16.55 -2.02 -9.66
N LEU A 283 -17.56 -1.87 -8.80
CA LEU A 283 -17.65 -0.73 -7.87
C LEU A 283 -16.44 -0.67 -6.93
N ALA A 284 -15.95 -1.82 -6.46
CA ALA A 284 -14.75 -1.87 -5.64
C ALA A 284 -13.46 -1.50 -6.39
N GLY A 285 -13.47 -1.58 -7.72
CA GLY A 285 -12.35 -1.23 -8.59
C GLY A 285 -12.25 0.27 -8.90
N ILE A 286 -13.28 1.06 -8.60
CA ILE A 286 -13.26 2.51 -8.82
C ILE A 286 -12.30 3.17 -7.82
N PRO A 287 -11.34 4.01 -8.26
CA PRO A 287 -10.47 4.74 -7.35
C PRO A 287 -11.25 5.60 -6.35
N THR A 288 -10.84 5.59 -5.08
CA THR A 288 -11.55 6.32 -3.99
C THR A 288 -11.62 7.82 -4.23
N VAL A 289 -10.62 8.38 -4.95
CA VAL A 289 -10.64 9.79 -5.39
C VAL A 289 -11.86 10.11 -6.25
N VAL A 290 -12.26 9.21 -7.16
CA VAL A 290 -13.44 9.40 -8.02
C VAL A 290 -14.72 9.43 -7.20
N TYR A 291 -14.82 8.54 -6.20
CA TYR A 291 -15.92 8.59 -5.24
C TYR A 291 -15.94 9.89 -4.45
N GLY A 292 -14.77 10.40 -4.03
CA GLY A 292 -14.64 11.67 -3.34
C GLY A 292 -15.11 12.85 -4.20
N PHE A 293 -14.71 12.91 -5.48
CA PHE A 293 -15.21 13.91 -6.42
C PHE A 293 -16.72 13.83 -6.61
N PHE A 294 -17.26 12.63 -6.79
CA PHE A 294 -18.70 12.44 -6.93
C PHE A 294 -19.45 12.90 -5.66
N ALA A 295 -18.91 12.58 -4.49
CA ALA A 295 -19.46 13.03 -3.22
C ALA A 295 -19.48 14.56 -3.10
N ALA A 296 -18.34 15.21 -3.42
CA ALA A 296 -18.20 16.66 -3.30
C ALA A 296 -19.01 17.46 -4.34
N LEU A 297 -19.02 17.00 -5.62
CA LEU A 297 -19.59 17.78 -6.70
C LEU A 297 -21.06 17.44 -7.02
N THR A 298 -21.53 16.27 -6.60
CA THR A 298 -22.90 15.82 -6.92
C THR A 298 -23.73 15.60 -5.67
N VAL A 299 -23.22 14.78 -4.74
CA VAL A 299 -24.02 14.34 -3.57
C VAL A 299 -24.11 15.44 -2.52
N GLY A 300 -23.03 16.17 -2.25
CA GLY A 300 -23.03 17.31 -1.33
C GLY A 300 -24.00 18.42 -1.72
N PRO A 301 -23.92 18.95 -2.97
CA PRO A 301 -24.87 19.94 -3.48
C PRO A 301 -26.32 19.43 -3.47
N PHE A 302 -26.56 18.16 -3.81
CA PHE A 302 -27.89 17.55 -3.75
C PHE A 302 -28.47 17.56 -2.32
N PHE A 303 -27.70 17.18 -1.31
CA PHE A 303 -28.16 17.23 0.08
C PHE A 303 -28.34 18.65 0.58
N ARG A 304 -27.53 19.59 0.11
CA ARG A 304 -27.66 20.99 0.44
C ARG A 304 -28.98 21.57 -0.09
N GLU A 305 -29.29 21.36 -1.38
CA GLU A 305 -30.52 21.80 -2.01
C GLU A 305 -31.76 21.18 -1.34
N LEU A 306 -31.68 19.85 -1.04
CA LEU A 306 -32.72 19.17 -0.28
C LEU A 306 -32.93 19.80 1.11
N GLY A 307 -31.84 20.04 1.84
CA GLY A 307 -31.92 20.64 3.18
C GLY A 307 -32.50 22.04 3.16
N GLU A 308 -32.08 22.88 2.23
CA GLU A 308 -32.62 24.24 2.05
C GLU A 308 -34.14 24.23 1.82
N ASN A 309 -34.66 23.25 1.04
CA ASN A 309 -36.10 23.07 0.83
C ASN A 309 -36.88 22.70 2.10
N PHE A 310 -36.20 22.09 3.08
CA PHE A 310 -36.78 21.75 4.39
C PHE A 310 -36.42 22.77 5.48
N GLY A 311 -35.78 23.89 5.14
CA GLY A 311 -35.36 24.91 6.10
C GLY A 311 -34.19 24.49 6.99
N LEU A 312 -33.41 23.46 6.57
CA LEU A 312 -32.25 22.97 7.28
C LEU A 312 -30.95 23.61 6.69
N THR A 313 -30.03 23.98 7.57
CA THR A 313 -28.70 24.41 7.16
C THR A 313 -27.82 23.18 6.92
N VAL A 314 -27.42 22.92 5.68
CA VAL A 314 -26.54 21.82 5.29
C VAL A 314 -25.23 22.38 4.79
N SER A 315 -24.12 21.91 5.36
CA SER A 315 -22.78 22.22 4.85
C SER A 315 -22.57 21.58 3.47
N SER A 316 -21.87 22.24 2.57
CA SER A 316 -21.48 21.68 1.26
C SER A 316 -20.61 20.43 1.42
N GLU A 317 -19.78 20.43 2.45
CA GLU A 317 -18.97 19.30 2.91
C GLU A 317 -19.65 18.79 4.18
N SER A 318 -20.20 17.57 4.15
CA SER A 318 -20.97 17.01 5.28
C SER A 318 -20.57 15.57 5.59
N ALA A 319 -20.66 15.21 6.87
CA ALA A 319 -20.43 13.85 7.32
C ALA A 319 -21.37 12.85 6.63
N LEU A 320 -22.62 13.28 6.35
CA LEU A 320 -23.62 12.46 5.67
C LEU A 320 -23.22 12.13 4.24
N ALA A 321 -22.81 13.13 3.44
CA ALA A 321 -22.42 12.93 2.05
C ALA A 321 -21.20 12.00 1.95
N ALA A 322 -20.17 12.26 2.75
CA ALA A 322 -18.98 11.43 2.81
C ALA A 322 -19.27 10.01 3.27
N GLY A 323 -20.02 9.86 4.37
CA GLY A 323 -20.36 8.56 4.96
C GLY A 323 -21.25 7.71 4.05
N LEU A 324 -22.22 8.32 3.34
CA LEU A 324 -23.08 7.60 2.40
C LEU A 324 -22.29 7.06 1.21
N ILE A 325 -21.45 7.88 0.59
CA ILE A 325 -20.62 7.45 -0.55
C ILE A 325 -19.58 6.42 -0.12
N MET A 326 -18.95 6.59 1.03
CA MET A 326 -18.07 5.58 1.61
C MET A 326 -18.82 4.27 1.87
N GLY A 327 -20.08 4.34 2.35
CA GLY A 327 -20.93 3.17 2.50
C GLY A 327 -21.16 2.44 1.19
N ILE A 328 -21.49 3.16 0.12
CA ILE A 328 -21.68 2.58 -1.22
C ILE A 328 -20.40 1.89 -1.70
N MET A 329 -19.24 2.51 -1.52
CA MET A 329 -17.94 1.92 -1.86
C MET A 329 -17.64 0.62 -1.09
N ILE A 330 -18.13 0.50 0.15
CA ILE A 330 -17.88 -0.67 1.01
C ILE A 330 -18.88 -1.82 0.74
N ILE A 331 -20.05 -1.56 0.16
CA ILE A 331 -21.06 -2.59 -0.17
C ILE A 331 -20.44 -3.82 -0.89
N PRO A 332 -19.66 -3.68 -1.96
CA PRO A 332 -19.08 -4.81 -2.67
C PRO A 332 -18.22 -5.71 -1.76
N TYR A 333 -17.48 -5.08 -0.86
CA TYR A 333 -16.61 -5.78 0.07
C TYR A 333 -17.36 -6.67 1.04
N ILE A 334 -18.41 -6.12 1.70
CA ILE A 334 -19.28 -6.89 2.60
C ILE A 334 -20.04 -7.97 1.83
N SER A 335 -20.58 -7.62 0.65
CA SER A 335 -21.36 -8.54 -0.18
C SER A 335 -20.54 -9.74 -0.64
N SER A 336 -19.32 -9.52 -1.15
CA SER A 336 -18.46 -10.59 -1.65
C SER A 336 -17.98 -11.51 -0.52
N LEU A 337 -17.49 -10.94 0.60
CA LEU A 337 -17.07 -11.73 1.75
C LEU A 337 -18.22 -12.52 2.38
N SER A 338 -19.41 -11.91 2.49
CA SER A 338 -20.58 -12.60 3.03
C SER A 338 -21.04 -13.73 2.11
N ASP A 339 -21.06 -13.52 0.78
CA ASP A 339 -21.34 -14.55 -0.21
C ASP A 339 -20.38 -15.74 -0.08
N ASP A 340 -19.09 -15.48 0.05
CA ASP A 340 -18.06 -16.54 0.18
C ASP A 340 -18.22 -17.32 1.48
N VAL A 341 -18.49 -16.67 2.61
CA VAL A 341 -18.72 -17.31 3.90
C VAL A 341 -20.00 -18.13 3.90
N ILE A 342 -21.10 -17.62 3.35
CA ILE A 342 -22.38 -18.35 3.26
C ILE A 342 -22.23 -19.59 2.39
N ASN A 343 -21.48 -19.51 1.27
CA ASN A 343 -21.21 -20.65 0.41
C ASN A 343 -20.28 -21.68 1.05
N SER A 344 -19.47 -21.32 2.03
CA SER A 344 -18.57 -22.24 2.74
C SER A 344 -19.32 -23.14 3.74
N VAL A 345 -20.56 -22.83 4.10
CA VAL A 345 -21.39 -23.68 4.97
C VAL A 345 -21.64 -25.02 4.30
N PRO A 346 -21.35 -26.16 4.98
CA PRO A 346 -21.50 -27.50 4.40
C PRO A 346 -22.90 -27.77 3.87
N GLN A 347 -23.00 -28.40 2.70
CA GLN A 347 -24.30 -28.75 2.08
C GLN A 347 -25.09 -29.72 2.94
N SER A 348 -24.44 -30.60 3.70
CA SER A 348 -25.07 -31.55 4.62
C SER A 348 -25.98 -30.91 5.66
N LEU A 349 -25.63 -29.69 6.14
CA LEU A 349 -26.48 -28.94 7.06
C LEU A 349 -27.78 -28.47 6.40
N ARG A 350 -27.68 -28.05 5.12
CA ARG A 350 -28.85 -27.66 4.32
C ARG A 350 -29.75 -28.86 4.06
N ASP A 351 -29.17 -29.97 3.64
CA ASP A 351 -29.89 -31.22 3.31
C ASP A 351 -30.56 -31.81 4.56
N GLY A 352 -29.89 -31.76 5.73
CA GLY A 352 -30.50 -32.15 7.01
C GLY A 352 -31.72 -31.29 7.39
N SER A 353 -31.64 -29.99 7.16
CA SER A 353 -32.79 -29.09 7.38
C SER A 353 -33.94 -29.38 6.43
N TYR A 354 -33.66 -29.64 5.16
CA TYR A 354 -34.72 -30.04 4.20
C TYR A 354 -35.32 -31.40 4.50
N ALA A 355 -34.55 -32.35 5.04
CA ALA A 355 -35.04 -33.67 5.42
C ALA A 355 -36.14 -33.60 6.53
N ILE A 356 -36.06 -32.62 7.41
CA ILE A 356 -37.12 -32.36 8.42
C ILE A 356 -38.23 -31.44 7.88
N ARG A 357 -38.33 -31.26 6.55
CA ARG A 357 -39.34 -30.45 5.84
C ARG A 357 -39.28 -28.96 6.14
N ALA A 358 -38.14 -28.42 6.55
CA ALA A 358 -37.96 -26.97 6.66
C ALA A 358 -38.02 -26.30 5.28
N THR A 359 -38.65 -25.13 5.23
CA THR A 359 -38.68 -24.29 4.01
C THR A 359 -37.29 -23.70 3.74
N LYS A 360 -37.05 -23.26 2.50
CA LYS A 360 -35.80 -22.58 2.13
C LYS A 360 -35.51 -21.39 3.04
N SER A 361 -36.50 -20.54 3.32
CA SER A 361 -36.32 -19.37 4.19
C SER A 361 -36.01 -19.76 5.64
N GLU A 362 -36.60 -20.83 6.16
CA GLU A 362 -36.28 -21.33 7.51
C GLU A 362 -34.88 -21.91 7.57
N THR A 363 -34.50 -22.69 6.58
CA THR A 363 -33.14 -23.24 6.47
C THR A 363 -32.09 -22.12 6.46
N ILE A 364 -32.32 -21.06 5.66
CA ILE A 364 -31.38 -19.93 5.59
C ILE A 364 -31.30 -19.22 6.95
N LYS A 365 -32.45 -18.89 7.55
CA LYS A 365 -32.51 -18.11 8.81
C LYS A 365 -32.03 -18.88 10.03
N LYS A 366 -32.37 -20.19 10.11
CA LYS A 366 -32.16 -20.99 11.34
C LYS A 366 -30.91 -21.87 11.27
N VAL A 367 -30.39 -22.14 10.09
CA VAL A 367 -29.23 -23.03 9.89
C VAL A 367 -28.06 -22.31 9.21
N VAL A 368 -28.26 -21.77 8.01
CA VAL A 368 -27.17 -21.23 7.20
C VAL A 368 -26.61 -19.95 7.78
N ILE A 369 -27.46 -18.95 8.09
CA ILE A 369 -26.99 -17.67 8.64
C ILE A 369 -26.33 -17.85 10.01
N PRO A 370 -26.89 -18.62 10.98
CA PRO A 370 -26.20 -18.88 12.24
C PRO A 370 -24.86 -19.59 12.08
N ALA A 371 -24.75 -20.54 11.16
CA ALA A 371 -23.48 -21.23 10.87
C ALA A 371 -22.47 -20.30 10.19
N ALA A 372 -22.93 -19.39 9.31
CA ALA A 372 -22.10 -18.40 8.64
C ALA A 372 -21.78 -17.17 9.52
N LEU A 373 -22.47 -16.97 10.63
CA LEU A 373 -22.42 -15.76 11.45
C LEU A 373 -21.00 -15.34 11.87
N PRO A 374 -20.10 -16.25 12.28
CA PRO A 374 -18.74 -15.88 12.63
C PRO A 374 -18.00 -15.20 11.47
N GLY A 375 -18.14 -15.72 10.27
CA GLY A 375 -17.50 -15.16 9.07
C GLY A 375 -18.17 -13.85 8.63
N ILE A 376 -19.50 -13.72 8.76
CA ILE A 376 -20.23 -12.48 8.48
C ILE A 376 -19.80 -11.38 9.44
N ILE A 377 -19.68 -11.66 10.74
CA ILE A 377 -19.17 -10.69 11.72
C ILE A 377 -17.71 -10.30 11.35
N GLY A 378 -16.88 -11.27 10.97
CA GLY A 378 -15.54 -11.02 10.51
C GLY A 378 -15.47 -10.08 9.30
N SER A 379 -16.35 -10.29 8.32
CA SER A 379 -16.42 -9.43 7.13
C SER A 379 -16.83 -8.00 7.47
N VAL A 380 -17.80 -7.84 8.38
CA VAL A 380 -18.24 -6.52 8.87
C VAL A 380 -17.13 -5.81 9.64
N LEU A 381 -16.41 -6.50 10.52
CA LEU A 381 -15.29 -5.90 11.27
C LEU A 381 -14.12 -5.48 10.36
N LEU A 382 -13.82 -6.27 9.33
CA LEU A 382 -12.84 -5.89 8.31
C LEU A 382 -13.33 -4.67 7.51
N ALA A 383 -14.61 -4.58 7.21
CA ALA A 383 -15.20 -3.43 6.55
C ALA A 383 -15.13 -2.16 7.42
N VAL A 384 -15.38 -2.27 8.74
CA VAL A 384 -15.20 -1.16 9.70
C VAL A 384 -13.74 -0.69 9.71
N SER A 385 -12.78 -1.62 9.77
CA SER A 385 -11.35 -1.27 9.72
C SER A 385 -10.98 -0.51 8.44
N ARG A 386 -11.57 -0.90 7.29
CA ARG A 386 -11.41 -0.21 6.02
C ARG A 386 -12.04 1.19 6.04
N ALA A 387 -13.24 1.34 6.62
CA ALA A 387 -13.92 2.62 6.76
C ALA A 387 -13.12 3.62 7.61
N ILE A 388 -12.57 3.17 8.73
CA ILE A 388 -11.73 3.99 9.62
C ILE A 388 -10.46 4.49 8.91
N GLY A 389 -9.90 3.69 7.99
CA GLY A 389 -8.71 4.03 7.22
C GLY A 389 -8.97 4.81 5.93
N GLU A 390 -10.24 5.08 5.56
CA GLU A 390 -10.54 5.82 4.33
C GLU A 390 -10.11 7.28 4.44
N THR A 391 -9.45 7.75 3.38
CA THR A 391 -8.81 9.07 3.37
C THR A 391 -9.44 9.98 2.32
N MET A 392 -9.44 9.54 1.05
CA MET A 392 -9.71 10.44 -0.07
C MET A 392 -11.16 10.89 -0.17
N ILE A 393 -12.12 10.01 0.14
CA ILE A 393 -13.54 10.38 0.14
C ILE A 393 -13.80 11.42 1.21
N VAL A 394 -13.20 11.25 2.39
CA VAL A 394 -13.41 12.14 3.54
C VAL A 394 -12.74 13.50 3.30
N VAL A 395 -11.48 13.51 2.82
CA VAL A 395 -10.75 14.76 2.48
C VAL A 395 -11.57 15.64 1.52
N MET A 396 -12.28 15.01 0.59
CA MET A 396 -12.99 15.75 -0.47
C MET A 396 -14.43 16.09 -0.12
N ALA A 397 -15.08 15.35 0.76
CA ALA A 397 -16.53 15.45 0.94
C ALA A 397 -17.02 15.70 2.38
N ALA A 398 -16.18 15.49 3.40
CA ALA A 398 -16.59 15.67 4.79
C ALA A 398 -16.13 16.98 5.43
N GLY A 399 -15.07 17.56 4.89
CA GLY A 399 -14.48 18.80 5.39
C GLY A 399 -13.12 18.61 6.08
N LEU A 400 -12.46 19.71 6.35
CA LEU A 400 -11.11 19.77 6.89
C LEU A 400 -11.06 20.26 8.35
N ALA A 401 -12.15 20.85 8.83
CA ALA A 401 -12.24 21.41 10.19
C ALA A 401 -12.55 20.32 11.22
N ALA A 402 -11.78 20.30 12.30
CA ALA A 402 -11.96 19.32 13.38
C ALA A 402 -13.11 19.74 14.32
N ASN A 403 -14.32 19.75 13.80
CA ASN A 403 -15.51 20.10 14.55
C ASN A 403 -16.02 18.88 15.32
N LEU A 404 -16.29 19.07 16.61
CA LEU A 404 -16.95 18.07 17.44
C LEU A 404 -18.46 18.24 17.29
N THR A 405 -19.07 17.49 16.38
CA THR A 405 -20.50 17.54 16.08
C THR A 405 -21.12 16.13 16.01
N ILE A 406 -22.40 16.02 16.35
CA ILE A 406 -23.22 14.80 16.18
C ILE A 406 -24.19 15.01 15.00
N ASN A 407 -24.28 16.22 14.46
CA ASN A 407 -25.15 16.52 13.34
C ASN A 407 -24.52 15.99 12.02
N PRO A 408 -25.16 15.06 11.30
CA PRO A 408 -24.61 14.50 10.06
C PRO A 408 -24.55 15.51 8.90
N LEU A 409 -25.25 16.64 9.02
CA LEU A 409 -25.28 17.71 8.03
C LEU A 409 -24.12 18.70 8.17
N ASP A 410 -23.39 18.64 9.27
CA ASP A 410 -22.22 19.48 9.50
C ASP A 410 -20.96 18.88 8.89
N SER A 411 -19.95 19.77 8.68
CA SER A 411 -18.62 19.33 8.30
C SER A 411 -17.84 18.81 9.51
N THR A 412 -17.12 17.71 9.30
CA THR A 412 -16.20 17.14 10.29
C THR A 412 -15.03 16.49 9.57
N THR A 413 -13.97 16.17 10.31
CA THR A 413 -12.76 15.58 9.73
C THR A 413 -12.40 14.26 10.39
N THR A 414 -11.49 13.49 9.77
CA THR A 414 -10.99 12.24 10.30
C THR A 414 -9.50 12.30 10.60
N ILE A 415 -9.00 11.32 11.35
CA ILE A 415 -7.58 11.15 11.64
C ILE A 415 -6.76 11.11 10.34
N THR A 416 -7.19 10.31 9.36
CA THR A 416 -6.52 10.14 8.07
C THR A 416 -6.48 11.42 7.25
N THR A 417 -7.55 12.20 7.26
CA THR A 417 -7.63 13.51 6.62
C THR A 417 -6.59 14.48 7.20
N GLN A 418 -6.48 14.54 8.52
CA GLN A 418 -5.52 15.44 9.19
C GLN A 418 -4.08 15.01 8.95
N ILE A 419 -3.77 13.71 8.90
CA ILE A 419 -2.46 13.23 8.51
C ILE A 419 -2.08 13.76 7.11
N VAL A 420 -2.98 13.63 6.14
CA VAL A 420 -2.75 14.11 4.77
C VAL A 420 -2.55 15.63 4.75
N MET A 421 -3.41 16.38 5.46
CA MET A 421 -3.33 17.84 5.51
C MET A 421 -2.02 18.37 6.12
N ILE A 422 -1.49 17.68 7.12
CA ILE A 422 -0.21 18.03 7.74
C ILE A 422 0.96 17.70 6.79
N LEU A 423 0.87 16.59 6.04
CA LEU A 423 1.93 16.12 5.17
C LEU A 423 1.92 16.73 3.75
N ILE A 424 0.91 17.56 3.40
CA ILE A 424 0.86 18.32 2.15
C ILE A 424 1.50 19.69 2.37
N GLY A 425 2.46 20.07 1.51
CA GLY A 425 3.14 21.38 1.54
C GLY A 425 4.58 21.30 2.06
N ASP A 426 5.13 22.44 2.45
CA ASP A 426 6.48 22.52 3.00
C ASP A 426 6.53 21.88 4.39
N GLN A 427 7.30 20.83 4.50
CA GLN A 427 7.44 20.04 5.73
C GLN A 427 8.78 20.38 6.40
N GLU A 428 8.69 20.88 7.61
CA GLU A 428 9.83 20.92 8.54
C GLU A 428 9.76 19.65 9.39
N PHE A 429 10.62 18.66 9.11
CA PHE A 429 10.56 17.34 9.76
C PHE A 429 10.75 17.39 11.29
N ASP A 430 11.45 18.39 11.80
CA ASP A 430 11.70 18.58 13.23
C ASP A 430 10.62 19.42 13.95
N SER A 431 9.58 19.87 13.23
CA SER A 431 8.50 20.64 13.84
C SER A 431 7.47 19.74 14.55
N PRO A 432 6.94 20.16 15.72
CA PRO A 432 5.86 19.45 16.42
C PRO A 432 4.62 19.21 15.54
N LYS A 433 4.35 20.13 14.61
CA LYS A 433 3.28 19.99 13.62
C LYS A 433 3.45 18.75 12.76
N THR A 434 4.62 18.58 12.13
CA THR A 434 4.88 17.39 11.27
C THR A 434 4.96 16.11 12.10
N GLN A 435 5.56 16.17 13.28
CA GLN A 435 5.63 15.04 14.21
C GLN A 435 4.24 14.57 14.69
N SER A 436 3.26 15.49 14.80
CA SER A 436 1.88 15.15 15.14
C SER A 436 1.21 14.22 14.12
N ALA A 437 1.58 14.27 12.84
CA ALA A 437 1.08 13.34 11.84
C ALA A 437 1.53 11.89 12.11
N PHE A 438 2.76 11.71 12.61
CA PHE A 438 3.25 10.40 13.02
C PHE A 438 2.57 9.90 14.29
N ALA A 439 2.30 10.80 15.26
CA ALA A 439 1.53 10.47 16.45
C ALA A 439 0.08 10.05 16.12
N LEU A 440 -0.58 10.76 15.19
CA LEU A 440 -1.88 10.36 14.65
C LEU A 440 -1.83 8.98 13.96
N GLY A 441 -0.79 8.76 13.13
CA GLY A 441 -0.57 7.49 12.45
C GLY A 441 -0.36 6.33 13.43
N LEU A 442 0.44 6.53 14.48
CA LEU A 442 0.66 5.53 15.52
C LEU A 442 -0.64 5.23 16.30
N THR A 443 -1.39 6.27 16.67
CA THR A 443 -2.64 6.10 17.41
C THR A 443 -3.69 5.36 16.57
N LEU A 444 -3.81 5.70 15.28
CA LEU A 444 -4.68 5.00 14.34
C LEU A 444 -4.25 3.54 14.14
N PHE A 445 -2.94 3.29 14.03
CA PHE A 445 -2.40 1.93 13.92
C PHE A 445 -2.76 1.09 15.15
N ILE A 446 -2.58 1.62 16.36
CA ILE A 446 -2.94 0.93 17.60
C ILE A 446 -4.45 0.67 17.66
N ALA A 447 -5.28 1.66 17.33
CA ALA A 447 -6.73 1.53 17.33
C ALA A 447 -7.21 0.43 16.34
N THR A 448 -6.70 0.44 15.11
CA THR A 448 -7.03 -0.58 14.10
C THR A 448 -6.48 -1.95 14.44
N LEU A 449 -5.30 -2.04 15.07
CA LEU A 449 -4.72 -3.29 15.54
C LEU A 449 -5.60 -3.94 16.63
N ILE A 450 -6.04 -3.14 17.61
CA ILE A 450 -6.96 -3.59 18.68
C ILE A 450 -8.28 -4.08 18.06
N LEU A 451 -8.85 -3.34 17.13
CA LEU A 451 -10.08 -3.68 16.45
C LEU A 451 -9.95 -5.00 15.67
N ASN A 452 -8.87 -5.16 14.91
CA ASN A 452 -8.58 -6.39 14.18
C ASN A 452 -8.32 -7.59 15.12
N TYR A 453 -7.65 -7.36 16.24
CA TYR A 453 -7.45 -8.40 17.25
C TYR A 453 -8.77 -8.87 17.87
N ILE A 454 -9.67 -7.92 18.20
CA ILE A 454 -11.02 -8.23 18.68
C ILE A 454 -11.79 -9.01 17.61
N ALA A 455 -11.72 -8.58 16.33
CA ALA A 455 -12.35 -9.26 15.21
C ALA A 455 -11.91 -10.73 15.11
N LEU A 456 -10.61 -10.98 15.15
CA LEU A 456 -10.06 -12.33 15.10
C LEU A 456 -10.49 -13.20 16.28
N ARG A 457 -10.54 -12.64 17.49
CA ARG A 457 -11.06 -13.36 18.68
C ARG A 457 -12.53 -13.70 18.57
N VAL A 458 -13.35 -12.77 18.11
CA VAL A 458 -14.79 -12.99 17.90
C VAL A 458 -14.99 -14.11 16.88
N VAL A 459 -14.34 -14.01 15.71
CA VAL A 459 -14.42 -15.05 14.66
C VAL A 459 -14.01 -16.43 15.21
N LYS A 460 -12.87 -16.52 15.92
CA LYS A 460 -12.40 -17.78 16.49
C LYS A 460 -13.38 -18.39 17.49
N LYS A 461 -13.89 -17.59 18.45
CA LYS A 461 -14.82 -18.04 19.49
C LYS A 461 -16.12 -18.59 18.91
N TYR A 462 -16.63 -17.98 17.85
CA TYR A 462 -17.89 -18.45 17.24
C TYR A 462 -17.68 -19.62 16.27
N ARG A 463 -16.51 -19.74 15.66
CA ARG A 463 -16.14 -20.87 14.82
C ARG A 463 -16.07 -22.18 15.62
N GLU A 464 -15.39 -22.16 16.79
CA GLU A 464 -15.28 -23.30 17.70
C GLU A 464 -16.63 -23.84 18.23
N LYS A 465 -17.74 -23.11 18.03
CA LYS A 465 -19.08 -23.55 18.42
C LYS A 465 -19.78 -24.41 17.36
N TYR A 466 -19.29 -24.42 16.13
CA TYR A 466 -19.91 -25.10 15.00
C TYR A 466 -18.99 -26.15 14.34
N ASP A 467 -17.72 -26.25 14.76
CA ASP A 467 -16.82 -27.36 14.53
C ASP A 467 -17.02 -28.43 15.62
#